data_3b7647fb038a7c06275371ed6dc72af6
#
_entry.id   3b7647fb038a7c06275371ed6dc72af6
#
_cell.length_a   1.000
_cell.length_b   1.000
_cell.length_c   1.000
_cell.angle_alpha   90.00
_cell.angle_beta   90.00
_cell.angle_gamma   90.00
#
_symmetry.space_group_name_H-M   'P 1'
#
loop_
_entity.id
_entity.type
_entity.pdbx_description
1 polymer ?
#
loop_
_entity_poly.entity_id
_entity_poly.type
_entity_poly.pdbx_seq_one_letter_code
_entity_poly.pdbx_strand_id
1 'polypeptide(L)' 'MDRLVSEMLDKGVHYDDARREFEKLFIARALQRTKGNLGIAADMLGLHRNTVARKIAEYRIKRSA' A
#
# COMPACT_ATOMS: atom_id res chain seq x y z
N MET A 1 -11.40 -0.03 11.32
CA MET A 1 -9.97 -0.29 11.47
C MET A 1 -9.58 -0.83 12.85
N ASP A 2 -10.28 -0.45 13.89
CA ASP A 2 -9.96 -0.95 15.24
C ASP A 2 -9.97 -2.48 15.33
N ARG A 3 -10.97 -3.10 14.72
CA ARG A 3 -11.04 -4.57 14.72
C ARG A 3 -9.84 -5.20 14.04
N LEU A 4 -9.43 -4.65 12.90
CA LEU A 4 -8.29 -5.17 12.17
C LEU A 4 -7.01 -5.03 12.99
N VAL A 5 -6.81 -3.88 13.62
CA VAL A 5 -5.63 -3.64 14.46
C VAL A 5 -5.62 -4.61 15.65
N SER A 6 -6.77 -4.79 16.29
CA SER A 6 -6.88 -5.71 17.43
C SER A 6 -6.55 -7.14 17.00
N GLU A 7 -7.05 -7.59 15.85
CA GLU A 7 -6.74 -8.92 15.34
C GLU A 7 -5.26 -9.10 15.08
N MET A 8 -4.61 -8.08 14.51
CA MET A 8 -3.18 -8.13 14.24
C MET A 8 -2.37 -8.25 15.53
N LEU A 9 -2.74 -7.47 16.54
CA LEU A 9 -2.09 -7.53 17.84
C LEU A 9 -2.29 -8.88 18.51
N ASP A 10 -3.51 -9.43 18.44
CA ASP A 10 -3.82 -10.75 19.00
C ASP A 10 -2.99 -11.85 18.36
N LYS A 11 -2.69 -11.71 17.07
CA LYS A 11 -1.88 -12.69 16.33
C LYS A 11 -0.39 -12.46 16.47
N GLY A 12 0.01 -11.44 17.23
CA GLY A 12 1.42 -11.15 17.46
C GLY A 12 2.12 -10.49 16.29
N VAL A 13 1.38 -9.77 15.44
CA VAL A 13 1.97 -9.07 14.31
C VAL A 13 2.78 -7.88 14.81
N HIS A 14 4.03 -7.78 14.39
CA HIS A 14 4.89 -6.68 14.79
C HIS A 14 4.56 -5.41 14.02
N TYR A 15 4.89 -4.28 14.62
CA TYR A 15 4.59 -2.97 14.05
C TYR A 15 5.10 -2.81 12.62
N ASP A 16 6.37 -3.15 12.36
CA ASP A 16 6.93 -2.99 11.02
C ASP A 16 6.22 -3.85 9.99
N ASP A 17 5.86 -5.07 10.36
CA ASP A 17 5.14 -5.97 9.46
C ASP A 17 3.74 -5.43 9.16
N ALA A 18 3.06 -4.92 10.18
CA ALA A 18 1.75 -4.31 10.01
C ALA A 18 1.81 -3.10 9.09
N ARG A 19 2.84 -2.25 9.27
CA ARG A 19 3.04 -1.07 8.45
C ARG A 19 3.26 -1.45 6.99
N ARG A 20 4.09 -2.46 6.74
CA ARG A 20 4.37 -2.93 5.38
C ARG A 20 3.13 -3.49 4.71
N GLU A 21 2.36 -4.29 5.43
CA GLU A 21 1.13 -4.86 4.87
C GLU A 21 0.12 -3.78 4.54
N PHE A 22 -0.05 -2.82 5.43
CA PHE A 22 -0.95 -1.70 5.19
C PHE A 22 -0.48 -0.89 3.98
N GLU A 23 0.80 -0.56 3.92
CA GLU A 23 1.37 0.25 2.85
C GLU A 23 1.22 -0.44 1.51
N LYS A 24 1.55 -1.73 1.46
CA LYS A 24 1.42 -2.53 0.24
C LYS A 24 -0.03 -2.55 -0.26
N LEU A 25 -0.96 -2.82 0.63
CA LEU A 25 -2.38 -2.91 0.26
C LEU A 25 -2.92 -1.53 -0.15
N PHE A 26 -2.53 -0.49 0.55
CA PHE A 26 -2.99 0.85 0.28
C PHE A 26 -2.56 1.30 -1.13
N ILE A 27 -1.29 1.07 -1.47
CA ILE A 27 -0.76 1.39 -2.79
C ILE A 27 -1.42 0.54 -3.86
N ALA A 28 -1.57 -0.76 -3.60
CA ALA A 28 -2.21 -1.67 -4.55
C ALA A 28 -3.63 -1.24 -4.87
N ARG A 29 -4.39 -0.83 -3.87
CA ARG A 29 -5.77 -0.36 -4.08
C ARG A 29 -5.82 0.94 -4.86
N ALA A 30 -4.89 1.86 -4.59
CA ALA A 30 -4.81 3.12 -5.34
C ALA A 30 -4.52 2.86 -6.82
N LEU A 31 -3.61 1.93 -7.10
CA LEU A 31 -3.31 1.55 -8.48
C LEU A 31 -4.50 0.89 -9.15
N GLN A 32 -5.21 0.04 -8.42
CA GLN A 32 -6.40 -0.63 -8.94
C GLN A 32 -7.47 0.38 -9.34
N ARG A 33 -7.70 1.39 -8.51
CA ARG A 33 -8.69 2.43 -8.78
C ARG A 33 -8.32 3.32 -9.96
N THR A 34 -7.05 3.44 -10.24
CA THR A 34 -6.56 4.29 -11.34
C THR A 34 -6.15 3.49 -12.56
N LYS A 35 -6.43 2.20 -12.57
CA LYS A 35 -6.09 1.28 -13.66
C LYS A 35 -4.59 1.31 -13.96
N GLY A 36 -3.80 1.37 -12.93
CA GLY A 36 -2.34 1.35 -13.06
C GLY A 36 -1.71 2.69 -13.37
N ASN A 37 -2.47 3.78 -13.33
CA ASN A 37 -1.93 5.12 -13.60
C ASN A 37 -1.13 5.60 -12.40
N LEU A 38 0.19 5.59 -12.54
CA LEU A 38 1.11 5.90 -11.45
C LEU A 38 0.97 7.35 -10.96
N GLY A 39 0.85 8.29 -11.88
CA GLY A 39 0.74 9.70 -11.53
C GLY A 39 -0.52 10.00 -10.71
N ILE A 40 -1.65 9.48 -11.16
CA ILE A 40 -2.92 9.69 -10.47
C ILE A 40 -2.92 8.97 -9.12
N ALA A 41 -2.39 7.74 -9.09
CA ALA A 41 -2.28 7.00 -7.84
C ALA A 41 -1.43 7.75 -6.81
N ALA A 42 -0.30 8.33 -7.25
CA ALA A 42 0.56 9.10 -6.36
C ALA A 42 -0.17 10.32 -5.80
N ASP A 43 -0.95 11.01 -6.63
CA ASP A 43 -1.76 12.13 -6.18
C ASP A 43 -2.78 11.70 -5.13
N MET A 44 -3.44 10.57 -5.34
CA MET A 44 -4.39 10.03 -4.37
C MET A 44 -3.72 9.71 -3.03
N LEU A 45 -2.49 9.24 -3.08
CA LEU A 45 -1.74 8.85 -1.89
C LEU A 45 -1.04 10.02 -1.21
N GLY A 46 -0.98 11.17 -1.88
CA GLY A 46 -0.25 12.32 -1.37
C GLY A 46 1.26 12.13 -1.39
N LEU A 47 1.75 11.30 -2.31
CA LEU A 47 3.18 10.99 -2.42
C LEU A 47 3.71 11.40 -3.78
N HIS A 48 5.03 11.55 -3.86
CA HIS A 48 5.67 11.80 -5.14
C HIS A 48 5.64 10.52 -5.98
N ARG A 49 5.46 10.67 -7.29
CA ARG A 49 5.41 9.55 -8.23
C ARG A 49 6.61 8.60 -8.08
N ASN A 50 7.81 9.17 -7.92
CA ASN A 50 9.02 8.35 -7.80
C ASN A 50 9.01 7.51 -6.52
N THR A 51 8.45 8.05 -5.44
CA THR A 51 8.32 7.33 -4.18
C THR A 51 7.40 6.12 -4.34
N VAL A 52 6.27 6.32 -5.02
CA VAL A 52 5.31 5.25 -5.26
C VAL A 52 5.94 4.18 -6.16
N ALA A 53 6.65 4.59 -7.22
CA ALA A 53 7.32 3.65 -8.11
C ALA A 53 8.32 2.79 -7.37
N ARG A 54 9.10 3.40 -6.48
CA ARG A 54 10.08 2.66 -5.68
C ARG A 54 9.40 1.64 -4.76
N LYS A 55 8.29 2.02 -4.13
CA LYS A 55 7.56 1.12 -3.25
C LYS A 55 6.89 -0.01 -4.01
N ILE A 56 6.40 0.27 -5.21
CA ILE A 56 5.85 -0.78 -6.09
C ILE A 56 6.92 -1.83 -6.37
N ALA A 57 8.14 -1.41 -6.68
CA ALA A 57 9.24 -2.33 -6.94
C ALA A 57 9.63 -3.08 -5.66
N GLU A 58 9.71 -2.37 -4.53
CA GLU A 58 10.08 -2.95 -3.24
C GLU A 58 9.10 -4.04 -2.81
N TYR A 59 7.81 -3.78 -2.94
CA TYR A 59 6.77 -4.71 -2.52
C TYR A 59 6.30 -5.65 -3.64
N ARG A 60 6.86 -5.49 -4.83
CA ARG A 60 6.49 -6.31 -6.00
C ARG A 60 5.00 -6.24 -6.31
N ILE A 61 4.46 -5.05 -6.27
CA ILE A 61 3.04 -4.82 -6.52
C ILE A 61 2.80 -4.80 -8.04
N LYS A 62 1.75 -5.49 -8.49
CA LYS A 62 1.38 -5.48 -9.90
C LYS A 62 0.64 -4.19 -10.23
N ARG A 63 1.06 -3.52 -11.30
CA ARG A 63 0.46 -2.26 -11.73
C ARG A 63 -0.74 -2.45 -12.65
N SER A 64 -0.86 -3.59 -13.27
CA SER A 64 -1.95 -3.84 -14.21
C SER A 64 -3.29 -3.92 -13.49
N ALA A 65 -4.30 -3.36 -14.11
CA ALA A 65 -5.64 -3.39 -13.58
C ALA A 65 -6.23 -4.79 -13.69
#